data_a875c75249369e9b45ebcb847a2d0d33
#
_entry.id   a875c75249369e9b45ebcb847a2d0d33
#
_cell.length_a   1.000
_cell.length_b   1.000
_cell.length_c   1.000
_cell.angle_alpha   90.00
_cell.angle_beta   90.00
_cell.angle_gamma   90.00
#
_symmetry.space_group_name_H-M   'P 1'
#
loop_
_entity.id
_entity.type
_entity.pdbx_description
1 polymer ?
#
loop_
_entity_poly.entity_id
_entity_poly.type
_entity_poly.pdbx_seq_one_letter_code
_entity_poly.pdbx_strand_id
1 'polypeptide(L)'
;MIEAVNLAKHYGSKTAVDGVTFTVRPGMVTGFLGPNGAGKSTTMRMIVGLDAPTSGTVTVNGRPYADHSAPLQEVGALLEAKSIHPGRSAFDHLMAQAYTDGIPRRRVVEVIEMTGLQSVAKKRAGAFSLGMGQRLGIAAALLGGHLWAMRIVTA
;
A
#
# COMPACT_ATOMS: atom_id res chain seq x y z
N MET A 1 8.08 -12.21 -0.27
CA MET A 1 8.48 -12.13 -1.70
C MET A 1 7.26 -11.76 -2.53
N ILE A 2 7.40 -10.83 -3.49
CA ILE A 2 6.33 -10.54 -4.46
C ILE A 2 6.79 -11.05 -5.81
N GLU A 3 5.95 -11.80 -6.50
CA GLU A 3 6.25 -12.37 -7.81
C GLU A 3 5.13 -12.05 -8.78
N ALA A 4 5.47 -11.47 -9.92
CA ALA A 4 4.57 -11.24 -11.04
C ALA A 4 5.07 -12.01 -12.25
N VAL A 5 4.19 -12.75 -12.92
CA VAL A 5 4.54 -13.56 -14.09
C VAL A 5 3.57 -13.23 -15.22
N ASN A 6 4.10 -12.67 -16.31
CA ASN A 6 3.34 -12.28 -17.51
C ASN A 6 2.09 -11.45 -17.17
N LEU A 7 2.21 -10.56 -16.16
CA LEU A 7 1.12 -9.79 -15.61
C LEU A 7 0.62 -8.76 -16.63
N ALA A 8 -0.64 -8.85 -17.03
CA ALA A 8 -1.25 -7.91 -17.97
C ALA A 8 -2.59 -7.38 -17.47
N LYS A 9 -2.91 -6.14 -17.86
CA LYS A 9 -4.18 -5.49 -17.56
C LYS A 9 -4.68 -4.67 -18.73
N HIS A 10 -5.88 -5.01 -19.16
CA HIS A 10 -6.61 -4.27 -20.20
C HIS A 10 -7.89 -3.67 -19.59
N TYR A 11 -8.20 -2.44 -19.97
CA TYR A 11 -9.46 -1.77 -19.70
C TYR A 11 -10.14 -1.48 -21.05
N GLY A 12 -11.03 -2.38 -21.49
CA GLY A 12 -11.57 -2.35 -22.85
C GLY A 12 -10.45 -2.45 -23.88
N SER A 13 -10.35 -1.51 -24.79
CA SER A 13 -9.29 -1.46 -25.81
C SER A 13 -7.94 -0.90 -25.30
N LYS A 14 -7.90 -0.36 -24.08
CA LYS A 14 -6.68 0.25 -23.53
C LYS A 14 -5.86 -0.76 -22.76
N THR A 15 -4.62 -1.00 -23.21
CA THR A 15 -3.62 -1.77 -22.47
C THR A 15 -2.97 -0.87 -21.41
N ALA A 16 -3.13 -1.22 -20.15
CA ALA A 16 -2.53 -0.50 -19.03
C ALA A 16 -1.23 -1.15 -18.54
N VAL A 17 -1.15 -2.49 -18.60
CA VAL A 17 0.05 -3.27 -18.28
C VAL A 17 0.12 -4.40 -19.31
N ASP A 18 1.31 -4.67 -19.86
CA ASP A 18 1.51 -5.63 -20.92
C ASP A 18 2.64 -6.61 -20.56
N GLY A 19 2.25 -7.81 -20.10
CA GLY A 19 3.12 -8.97 -19.93
C GLY A 19 4.32 -8.76 -18.97
N VAL A 20 4.17 -8.00 -17.89
CA VAL A 20 5.29 -7.67 -17.00
C VAL A 20 5.64 -8.87 -16.10
N THR A 21 6.92 -9.23 -16.06
CA THR A 21 7.45 -10.27 -15.18
C THR A 21 8.56 -9.70 -14.31
N PHE A 22 8.42 -9.83 -12.98
CA PHE A 22 9.44 -9.40 -12.02
C PHE A 22 9.28 -10.09 -10.67
N THR A 23 10.35 -10.04 -9.87
CA THR A 23 10.36 -10.51 -8.49
C THR A 23 10.91 -9.44 -7.57
N VAL A 24 10.20 -9.17 -6.46
CA VAL A 24 10.67 -8.32 -5.37
C VAL A 24 11.05 -9.22 -4.19
N ARG A 25 12.34 -9.18 -3.81
CA ARG A 25 12.87 -10.04 -2.75
C ARG A 25 12.77 -9.39 -1.37
N PRO A 26 12.63 -10.18 -0.29
CA PRO A 26 12.68 -9.69 1.10
C PRO A 26 13.96 -8.92 1.38
N GLY A 27 13.86 -7.85 2.20
CA GLY A 27 15.01 -7.07 2.64
C GLY A 27 15.67 -6.19 1.56
N MET A 28 15.11 -6.15 0.36
CA MET A 28 15.63 -5.34 -0.75
C MET A 28 14.73 -4.13 -1.03
N VAL A 29 15.34 -2.98 -1.30
CA VAL A 29 14.63 -1.83 -1.87
C VAL A 29 14.59 -2.00 -3.39
N THR A 30 13.39 -2.16 -3.94
CA THR A 30 13.18 -2.31 -5.38
C THR A 30 12.46 -1.09 -5.93
N GLY A 31 13.06 -0.42 -6.92
CA GLY A 31 12.45 0.70 -7.64
C GLY A 31 11.63 0.21 -8.83
N PHE A 32 10.37 0.63 -8.92
CA PHE A 32 9.52 0.40 -10.10
C PHE A 32 9.40 1.71 -10.86
N LEU A 33 10.25 1.88 -11.86
CA LEU A 33 10.44 3.14 -12.59
C LEU A 33 9.75 3.09 -13.97
N GLY A 34 9.39 4.25 -14.49
CA GLY A 34 8.80 4.39 -15.81
C GLY A 34 8.05 5.72 -15.96
N PRO A 35 7.74 6.14 -17.20
CA PRO A 35 7.02 7.38 -17.46
C PRO A 35 5.59 7.36 -16.91
N ASN A 36 4.93 8.52 -16.87
CA ASN A 36 3.53 8.61 -16.52
C ASN A 36 2.69 7.81 -17.54
N GLY A 37 1.75 7.01 -17.06
CA GLY A 37 0.97 6.11 -17.92
C GLY A 37 1.57 4.73 -18.16
N ALA A 38 2.80 4.43 -17.71
CA ALA A 38 3.46 3.13 -17.88
C ALA A 38 2.86 1.98 -17.03
N GLY A 39 1.67 2.15 -16.46
CA GLY A 39 1.01 1.08 -15.71
C GLY A 39 1.49 0.88 -14.28
N LYS A 40 2.40 1.73 -13.74
CA LYS A 40 2.95 1.59 -12.39
C LYS A 40 1.87 1.45 -11.32
N SER A 41 0.93 2.39 -11.28
CA SER A 41 -0.18 2.37 -10.29
C SER A 41 -1.08 1.15 -10.49
N THR A 42 -1.37 0.78 -11.74
CA THR A 42 -2.17 -0.41 -12.07
C THR A 42 -1.48 -1.69 -11.59
N THR A 43 -0.17 -1.81 -11.82
CA THR A 43 0.61 -2.96 -11.33
C THR A 43 0.56 -3.05 -9.80
N MET A 44 0.76 -1.92 -9.09
CA MET A 44 0.68 -1.91 -7.63
C MET A 44 -0.71 -2.28 -7.12
N ARG A 45 -1.78 -1.81 -7.79
CA ARG A 45 -3.16 -2.17 -7.46
C ARG A 45 -3.43 -3.66 -7.65
N MET A 46 -2.87 -4.27 -8.70
CA MET A 46 -2.97 -5.73 -8.91
C MET A 46 -2.22 -6.52 -7.83
N ILE A 47 -1.04 -6.07 -7.40
CA ILE A 47 -0.28 -6.73 -6.32
C ILE A 47 -1.09 -6.81 -5.03
N VAL A 48 -1.79 -5.73 -4.65
CA VAL A 48 -2.61 -5.68 -3.43
C VAL A 48 -4.08 -6.04 -3.67
N GLY A 49 -4.40 -6.70 -4.78
CA GLY A 49 -5.72 -7.26 -5.03
C GLY A 49 -6.85 -6.25 -5.28
N LEU A 50 -6.54 -4.96 -5.48
CA LEU A 50 -7.54 -3.93 -5.79
C LEU A 50 -8.02 -3.99 -7.24
N ASP A 51 -7.21 -4.54 -8.15
CA ASP A 51 -7.57 -4.80 -9.53
C ASP A 51 -7.19 -6.25 -9.87
N ALA A 52 -8.10 -6.99 -10.49
CA ALA A 52 -7.78 -8.32 -11.02
C ALA A 52 -6.97 -8.19 -12.32
N PRO A 53 -5.91 -9.01 -12.53
CA PRO A 53 -5.22 -9.10 -13.82
C PRO A 53 -6.18 -9.54 -14.92
N THR A 54 -5.94 -9.12 -16.16
CA THR A 54 -6.60 -9.69 -17.35
C THR A 54 -5.96 -11.02 -17.71
N SER A 55 -4.63 -11.11 -17.55
CA SER A 55 -3.87 -12.35 -17.71
C SER A 55 -2.59 -12.31 -16.88
N GLY A 56 -1.91 -13.45 -16.75
CA GLY A 56 -0.77 -13.62 -15.87
C GLY A 56 -1.17 -13.73 -14.40
N THR A 57 -0.18 -13.75 -13.52
CA THR A 57 -0.39 -13.94 -12.08
C THR A 57 0.47 -12.99 -11.28
N VAL A 58 -0.01 -12.64 -10.09
CA VAL A 58 0.80 -11.94 -9.09
C VAL A 58 0.54 -12.55 -7.72
N THR A 59 1.60 -12.82 -6.98
CA THR A 59 1.54 -13.42 -5.66
C THR A 59 2.38 -12.62 -4.66
N VAL A 60 1.95 -12.68 -3.40
CA VAL A 60 2.69 -12.19 -2.24
C VAL A 60 2.95 -13.43 -1.36
N ASN A 61 4.22 -13.72 -1.09
CA ASN A 61 4.62 -14.91 -0.33
C ASN A 61 3.95 -16.20 -0.83
N GLY A 62 3.89 -16.36 -2.16
CA GLY A 62 3.38 -17.55 -2.84
C GLY A 62 1.85 -17.64 -2.97
N ARG A 63 1.08 -16.64 -2.51
CA ARG A 63 -0.40 -16.61 -2.60
C ARG A 63 -0.88 -15.27 -3.16
N PRO A 64 -2.04 -15.21 -3.85
CA PRO A 64 -2.71 -13.95 -4.13
C PRO A 64 -2.93 -13.15 -2.84
N TYR A 65 -2.78 -11.83 -2.92
CA TYR A 65 -2.89 -10.96 -1.72
C TYR A 65 -4.24 -11.11 -1.00
N ALA A 66 -5.34 -11.25 -1.75
CA ALA A 66 -6.68 -11.40 -1.18
C ALA A 66 -6.90 -12.74 -0.46
N ASP A 67 -6.06 -13.75 -0.69
CA ASP A 67 -6.18 -15.09 -0.09
C ASP A 67 -5.45 -15.19 1.27
N HIS A 68 -4.78 -14.12 1.70
CA HIS A 68 -4.17 -14.05 3.03
C HIS A 68 -5.23 -13.75 4.08
N SER A 69 -5.17 -14.40 5.23
CA SER A 69 -6.08 -14.18 6.37
C SER A 69 -5.95 -12.78 6.99
N ALA A 70 -4.76 -12.18 6.90
CA ALA A 70 -4.46 -10.84 7.37
C ALA A 70 -3.56 -10.11 6.34
N PRO A 71 -4.12 -9.67 5.19
CA PRO A 71 -3.35 -9.13 4.07
C PRO A 71 -2.47 -7.93 4.43
N LEU A 72 -2.96 -7.02 5.30
CA LEU A 72 -2.15 -5.90 5.81
C LEU A 72 -0.92 -6.39 6.57
N GLN A 73 -0.92 -7.60 7.07
CA GLN A 73 0.24 -8.22 7.65
C GLN A 73 1.23 -8.73 6.61
N GLU A 74 0.94 -8.86 5.40
CA GLU A 74 1.84 -9.30 4.33
C GLU A 74 2.50 -8.13 3.59
N VAL A 75 1.72 -7.14 3.20
CA VAL A 75 2.20 -5.94 2.48
C VAL A 75 1.39 -4.72 2.89
N GLY A 76 2.08 -3.68 3.34
CA GLY A 76 1.52 -2.34 3.42
C GLY A 76 1.71 -1.59 2.11
N ALA A 77 0.68 -0.91 1.63
CA ALA A 77 0.73 -0.15 0.38
C ALA A 77 0.27 1.30 0.58
N LEU A 78 1.07 2.24 0.07
CA LEU A 78 0.69 3.64 -0.06
C LEU A 78 0.51 3.94 -1.55
N LEU A 79 -0.72 3.79 -2.04
CA LEU A 79 -1.07 4.02 -3.45
C LEU A 79 -1.38 5.50 -3.71
N GLU A 80 -2.13 6.13 -2.81
CA GLU A 80 -2.49 7.55 -2.89
C GLU A 80 -2.53 8.19 -1.50
N ALA A 81 -1.87 9.33 -1.34
CA ALA A 81 -1.86 10.07 -0.07
C ALA A 81 -3.22 10.69 0.32
N LYS A 82 -4.19 10.72 -0.60
CA LYS A 82 -5.52 11.31 -0.39
C LYS A 82 -6.59 10.34 0.10
N SER A 83 -6.28 9.05 0.30
CA SER A 83 -7.24 8.03 0.72
C SER A 83 -7.63 8.09 2.22
N ILE A 84 -7.42 9.23 2.87
CA ILE A 84 -7.66 9.42 4.29
C ILE A 84 -9.02 10.07 4.50
N HIS A 85 -9.87 9.47 5.36
CA HIS A 85 -11.16 10.05 5.70
C HIS A 85 -10.97 11.36 6.49
N PRO A 86 -11.41 12.52 5.98
CA PRO A 86 -11.07 13.84 6.53
C PRO A 86 -11.64 14.07 7.94
N GLY A 87 -12.74 13.41 8.28
CA GLY A 87 -13.42 13.55 9.57
C GLY A 87 -12.78 12.75 10.72
N ARG A 88 -11.90 11.78 10.43
CA ARG A 88 -11.23 10.96 11.45
C ARG A 88 -9.94 11.62 11.91
N SER A 89 -9.56 11.40 13.18
CA SER A 89 -8.19 11.71 13.61
C SER A 89 -7.20 10.73 12.99
N ALA A 90 -5.90 11.08 12.96
CA ALA A 90 -4.87 10.17 12.49
C ALA A 90 -4.87 8.87 13.30
N PHE A 91 -5.01 8.97 14.62
CA PHE A 91 -5.08 7.83 15.51
C PHE A 91 -6.30 6.93 15.19
N ASP A 92 -7.50 7.51 15.06
CA ASP A 92 -8.72 6.74 14.78
C ASP A 92 -8.69 6.12 13.37
N HIS A 93 -8.06 6.80 12.40
CA HIS A 93 -7.86 6.26 11.07
C HIS A 93 -7.03 4.97 11.10
N LEU A 94 -5.88 5.03 11.78
CA LEU A 94 -4.99 3.86 11.93
C LEU A 94 -5.63 2.75 12.80
N MET A 95 -6.34 3.12 13.86
CA MET A 95 -7.06 2.15 14.70
C MET A 95 -8.15 1.40 13.90
N ALA A 96 -8.90 2.10 13.03
CA ALA A 96 -9.91 1.46 12.20
C ALA A 96 -9.30 0.40 11.27
N GLN A 97 -8.14 0.68 10.68
CA GLN A 97 -7.41 -0.30 9.86
C GLN A 97 -6.83 -1.43 10.73
N ALA A 98 -6.25 -1.10 11.88
CA ALA A 98 -5.69 -2.09 12.79
C ALA A 98 -6.72 -3.13 13.26
N TYR A 99 -7.95 -2.71 13.52
CA TYR A 99 -9.05 -3.61 13.92
C TYR A 99 -9.40 -4.63 12.84
N THR A 100 -9.32 -4.27 11.55
CA THR A 100 -9.67 -5.17 10.45
C THR A 100 -8.73 -6.39 10.40
N ASP A 101 -7.46 -6.19 10.77
CA ASP A 101 -6.41 -7.22 10.66
C ASP A 101 -5.90 -7.71 12.02
N GLY A 102 -6.63 -7.43 13.11
CA GLY A 102 -6.26 -7.88 14.45
C GLY A 102 -4.96 -7.27 14.98
N ILE A 103 -4.55 -6.10 14.47
CA ILE A 103 -3.30 -5.43 14.86
C ILE A 103 -3.50 -4.74 16.21
N PRO A 104 -2.62 -4.96 17.19
CA PRO A 104 -2.79 -4.40 18.53
C PRO A 104 -2.58 -2.88 18.55
N ARG A 105 -3.31 -2.20 19.44
CA ARG A 105 -3.23 -0.73 19.64
C ARG A 105 -1.79 -0.22 19.84
N ARG A 106 -0.94 -0.99 20.52
CA ARG A 106 0.48 -0.62 20.71
C ARG A 106 1.18 -0.35 19.39
N ARG A 107 0.87 -1.13 18.35
CA ARG A 107 1.47 -0.97 17.02
C ARG A 107 1.04 0.34 16.36
N VAL A 108 -0.21 0.77 16.59
CA VAL A 108 -0.69 2.08 16.12
C VAL A 108 0.11 3.22 16.74
N VAL A 109 0.41 3.13 18.04
CA VAL A 109 1.25 4.13 18.72
C VAL A 109 2.66 4.13 18.13
N GLU A 110 3.27 2.96 17.95
CA GLU A 110 4.61 2.81 17.37
C GLU A 110 4.71 3.45 15.97
N VAL A 111 3.77 3.18 15.07
CA VAL A 111 3.85 3.75 13.70
C VAL A 111 3.58 5.26 13.69
N ILE A 112 2.79 5.77 14.61
CA ILE A 112 2.60 7.21 14.81
C ILE A 112 3.92 7.87 15.23
N GLU A 113 4.67 7.24 16.14
CA GLU A 113 5.99 7.69 16.58
C GLU A 113 7.01 7.61 15.45
N MET A 114 7.10 6.48 14.76
CA MET A 114 8.00 6.28 13.62
C MET A 114 7.82 7.33 12.52
N THR A 115 6.60 7.82 12.33
CA THR A 115 6.27 8.79 11.28
C THR A 115 6.22 10.25 11.77
N GLY A 116 6.52 10.50 13.05
CA GLY A 116 6.56 11.84 13.62
C GLY A 116 5.20 12.53 13.65
N LEU A 117 4.13 11.78 13.92
CA LEU A 117 2.75 12.29 13.98
C LEU A 117 2.21 12.44 15.40
N GLN A 118 3.02 12.26 16.46
CA GLN A 118 2.57 12.24 17.86
C GLN A 118 1.79 13.52 18.23
N SER A 119 2.35 14.69 17.89
CA SER A 119 1.77 15.99 18.24
C SER A 119 0.42 16.28 17.55
N VAL A 120 0.11 15.55 16.48
CA VAL A 120 -1.08 15.74 15.66
C VAL A 120 -1.98 14.50 15.59
N ALA A 121 -1.64 13.44 16.33
CA ALA A 121 -2.36 12.16 16.28
C ALA A 121 -3.86 12.28 16.55
N LYS A 122 -4.28 13.21 17.41
CA LYS A 122 -5.68 13.48 17.74
C LYS A 122 -6.35 14.52 16.84
N LYS A 123 -5.60 15.18 15.94
CA LYS A 123 -6.18 16.15 14.99
C LYS A 123 -6.85 15.43 13.83
N ARG A 124 -7.97 16.00 13.33
CA ARG A 124 -8.65 15.47 12.14
C ARG A 124 -7.75 15.55 10.92
N ALA A 125 -7.72 14.49 10.15
CA ALA A 125 -6.87 14.37 8.96
C ALA A 125 -7.23 15.39 7.85
N GLY A 126 -8.47 15.88 7.82
CA GLY A 126 -8.87 16.95 6.90
C GLY A 126 -8.14 18.28 7.11
N ALA A 127 -7.54 18.49 8.29
CA ALA A 127 -6.72 19.67 8.58
C ALA A 127 -5.21 19.44 8.36
N PHE A 128 -4.82 18.31 7.79
CA PHE A 128 -3.43 17.96 7.57
C PHE A 128 -2.86 18.66 6.34
N SER A 129 -1.59 19.10 6.45
CA SER A 129 -0.81 19.46 5.28
C SER A 129 -0.56 18.23 4.40
N LEU A 130 -0.18 18.44 3.13
CA LEU A 130 0.17 17.34 2.22
C LEU A 130 1.21 16.40 2.85
N GLY A 131 2.27 16.95 3.45
CA GLY A 131 3.33 16.15 4.10
C GLY A 131 2.83 15.37 5.32
N MET A 132 1.88 15.91 6.10
CA MET A 132 1.24 15.19 7.20
C MET A 132 0.36 14.05 6.68
N GLY A 133 -0.39 14.28 5.61
CA GLY A 133 -1.17 13.24 4.94
C GLY A 133 -0.29 12.11 4.39
N GLN A 134 0.84 12.46 3.76
CA GLN A 134 1.80 11.45 3.28
C GLN A 134 2.39 10.63 4.43
N ARG A 135 2.78 11.27 5.55
CA ARG A 135 3.27 10.55 6.75
C ARG A 135 2.21 9.63 7.35
N LEU A 136 0.94 10.04 7.36
CA LEU A 136 -0.16 9.18 7.82
C LEU A 136 -0.37 7.98 6.90
N GLY A 137 -0.28 8.17 5.57
CA GLY A 137 -0.31 7.07 4.61
C GLY A 137 0.87 6.09 4.78
N ILE A 138 2.07 6.60 5.09
CA ILE A 138 3.23 5.76 5.43
C ILE A 138 2.98 5.00 6.74
N ALA A 139 2.43 5.65 7.77
CA ALA A 139 2.06 4.98 9.02
C ALA A 139 1.07 3.84 8.78
N ALA A 140 0.07 4.05 7.94
CA ALA A 140 -0.90 3.04 7.55
C ALA A 140 -0.22 1.85 6.83
N ALA A 141 0.70 2.13 5.89
CA ALA A 141 1.45 1.09 5.20
C ALA A 141 2.40 0.30 6.12
N LEU A 142 2.89 0.90 7.21
CA LEU A 142 3.76 0.25 8.19
C LEU A 142 3.00 -0.49 9.31
N LEU A 143 1.67 -0.39 9.33
CA LEU A 143 0.83 -0.86 10.43
C LEU A 143 0.99 -2.37 10.67
N GLY A 144 1.04 -3.15 9.60
CA GLY A 144 1.17 -4.61 9.66
C GLY A 144 2.50 -5.15 10.20
N GLY A 145 3.47 -4.29 10.45
CA GLY A 145 4.76 -4.72 11.02
C GLY A 145 5.73 -5.32 10.01
N HIS A 146 5.45 -5.16 8.69
CA HIS A 146 6.21 -5.84 7.65
C HIS A 146 7.45 -5.14 7.20
N LEU A 147 8.32 -6.00 6.66
CA LEU A 147 9.47 -5.71 5.83
C LEU A 147 9.10 -5.13 4.45
N TRP A 148 7.80 -5.04 4.11
CA TRP A 148 7.33 -4.61 2.79
C TRP A 148 6.42 -3.38 2.91
N ALA A 149 6.94 -2.23 2.56
CA ALA A 149 6.14 -1.06 2.29
C ALA A 149 6.32 -0.68 0.82
N MET A 150 5.24 -0.75 0.05
CA MET A 150 5.21 -0.26 -1.33
C MET A 150 4.79 1.19 -1.35
N ARG A 151 5.60 2.03 -1.99
CA ARG A 151 5.23 3.42 -2.30
C ARG A 151 5.34 3.65 -3.81
N ILE A 152 4.29 4.21 -4.39
CA ILE A 152 4.38 4.78 -5.74
C ILE A 152 5.04 6.14 -5.62
N VAL A 153 6.19 6.30 -6.25
CA VAL A 153 6.80 7.61 -6.49
C VAL A 153 6.55 7.93 -7.98
N THR A 154 5.68 8.90 -8.23
CA THR A 154 5.56 9.52 -9.56
C THR A 154 6.60 10.61 -9.66
N ALA A 155 7.49 10.50 -10.61
CA ALA A 155 8.37 11.60 -11.02
C ALA A 155 7.58 12.63 -11.78
#